data_6995d18b235f717c7e904205791b5dd7
#
_entry.id   6995d18b235f717c7e904205791b5dd7
#
_cell.length_a   1.000
_cell.length_b   1.000
_cell.length_c   1.000
_cell.angle_alpha   90.00
_cell.angle_beta   90.00
_cell.angle_gamma   90.00
#
_symmetry.space_group_name_H-M   'P 1'
#
loop_
_entity.id
_entity.type
_entity.pdbx_description
1 polymer ?
#
loop_
_entity_poly.entity_id
_entity_poly.type
_entity_poly.pdbx_seq_one_letter_code
_entity_poly.pdbx_strand_id
1 'polypeptide(L)'
;MDQKFSRFGQQREHLLERIFPEGIPTLWCPLITHYTDDGGIDRKRMRAHLEHISPYVGGFLLPGSTGDGWELSEAQSRQLIEYAIAETTVLGRKLLIGALGQKTDTVMDSIASSLALIRQLNGGDGTTAGIDGRPVCGFTVCGPSGKDLTQAQIRSGLQAVLDLGLPTSLYQLPQVTGNEISAQTIRELAALYPNFYLFKDTSGTDRVTASGFRNAILLRGAEGNYAQHLAGNGGHYDGFLLSTANGFARELHEVRSLLEQGSTTQAEALSTRLSTAVNEIFSFAQTLPDGNAFANANKAVDHFNAFGPAAVAVDAPMLRCGRRLPVRMLDFTGEVLKRHQLMPQSGYLQSVGRNAGTEQLKAA
;
A
#
# COMPACT_ATOMS: atom_id res chain seq x y z
N MET A 1 -17.92 5.89 -26.01
CA MET A 1 -16.69 5.22 -25.51
C MET A 1 -15.93 6.25 -24.68
N ASP A 2 -15.91 6.06 -23.40
CA ASP A 2 -15.24 6.98 -22.48
C ASP A 2 -13.73 6.92 -22.65
N GLN A 3 -13.12 8.07 -22.98
CA GLN A 3 -11.66 8.21 -23.21
C GLN A 3 -10.82 8.12 -21.90
N LYS A 4 -11.27 7.35 -20.92
CA LYS A 4 -10.64 7.28 -19.59
C LYS A 4 -9.15 6.93 -19.58
N PHE A 5 -8.70 6.17 -20.59
CA PHE A 5 -7.32 5.65 -20.64
C PHE A 5 -6.55 6.05 -21.89
N SER A 6 -7.09 6.91 -22.75
CA SER A 6 -6.49 7.27 -24.06
C SER A 6 -5.04 7.80 -23.99
N ARG A 7 -4.63 8.35 -22.84
CA ARG A 7 -3.26 8.85 -22.63
C ARG A 7 -2.19 7.75 -22.55
N PHE A 8 -2.58 6.50 -22.36
CA PHE A 8 -1.62 5.41 -22.10
C PHE A 8 -1.17 4.62 -23.34
N GLY A 9 -1.75 4.91 -24.50
CA GLY A 9 -1.55 4.14 -25.74
C GLY A 9 -2.39 2.85 -25.76
N GLN A 10 -2.79 2.43 -26.92
CA GLN A 10 -3.85 1.44 -27.17
C GLN A 10 -3.67 0.10 -26.40
N GLN A 11 -2.46 -0.48 -26.41
CA GLN A 11 -2.24 -1.78 -25.75
C GLN A 11 -2.36 -1.67 -24.23
N ARG A 12 -1.83 -0.58 -23.63
CA ARG A 12 -1.93 -0.35 -22.20
C ARG A 12 -3.35 0.04 -21.80
N GLU A 13 -4.05 0.78 -22.64
CA GLU A 13 -5.46 1.12 -22.47
C GLU A 13 -6.32 -0.14 -22.37
N HIS A 14 -6.20 -1.09 -23.29
CA HIS A 14 -6.90 -2.38 -23.23
C HIS A 14 -6.54 -3.19 -21.98
N LEU A 15 -5.27 -3.15 -21.53
CA LEU A 15 -4.87 -3.78 -20.28
C LEU A 15 -5.59 -3.14 -19.07
N LEU A 16 -5.62 -1.81 -19.03
CA LEU A 16 -6.25 -1.07 -17.93
C LEU A 16 -7.77 -1.25 -17.88
N GLU A 17 -8.45 -1.26 -19.01
CA GLU A 17 -9.89 -1.55 -19.11
C GLU A 17 -10.22 -2.95 -18.56
N ARG A 18 -9.38 -3.93 -18.87
CA ARG A 18 -9.54 -5.30 -18.38
C ARG A 18 -9.31 -5.43 -16.86
N ILE A 19 -8.27 -4.76 -16.34
CA ILE A 19 -7.91 -4.82 -14.92
C ILE A 19 -8.83 -3.95 -14.07
N PHE A 20 -9.20 -2.78 -14.56
CA PHE A 20 -9.96 -1.75 -13.86
C PHE A 20 -11.22 -1.32 -14.60
N PRO A 21 -12.19 -2.23 -14.83
CA PRO A 21 -13.40 -1.90 -15.57
C PRO A 21 -14.21 -0.77 -14.91
N GLU A 22 -14.14 -0.64 -13.59
CA GLU A 22 -14.81 0.41 -12.82
C GLU A 22 -13.98 1.70 -12.68
N GLY A 23 -12.76 1.70 -13.22
CA GLY A 23 -11.79 2.79 -13.10
C GLY A 23 -10.64 2.46 -12.16
N ILE A 24 -9.55 3.23 -12.31
CA ILE A 24 -8.32 3.03 -11.55
C ILE A 24 -8.52 3.54 -10.11
N PRO A 25 -8.25 2.71 -9.09
CA PRO A 25 -8.22 3.21 -7.71
C PRO A 25 -7.15 4.29 -7.54
N THR A 26 -7.50 5.35 -6.88
CA THR A 26 -6.59 6.50 -6.65
C THR A 26 -6.07 6.59 -5.21
N LEU A 27 -6.56 5.72 -4.31
CA LEU A 27 -6.00 5.52 -2.98
C LEU A 27 -5.75 4.03 -2.75
N TRP A 28 -4.48 3.69 -2.51
CA TRP A 28 -3.98 2.35 -2.24
C TRP A 28 -3.28 2.29 -0.89
N CYS A 29 -3.36 1.14 -0.23
CA CYS A 29 -2.71 0.89 1.05
C CYS A 29 -1.73 -0.29 0.96
N PRO A 30 -0.42 -0.11 1.25
CA PRO A 30 0.48 -1.20 1.53
C PRO A 30 0.20 -1.66 2.97
N LEU A 31 -0.66 -2.68 3.13
CA LEU A 31 -1.20 -3.07 4.42
C LEU A 31 -0.10 -3.53 5.39
N ILE A 32 -0.18 -3.08 6.65
CA ILE A 32 0.66 -3.61 7.74
C ILE A 32 0.30 -5.07 8.03
N THR A 33 1.29 -5.85 8.44
CA THR A 33 1.06 -7.22 8.91
C THR A 33 0.91 -7.23 10.43
N HIS A 34 -0.22 -7.72 10.92
CA HIS A 34 -0.44 -7.95 12.34
C HIS A 34 0.04 -9.35 12.72
N TYR A 35 0.63 -9.47 13.89
CA TYR A 35 1.18 -10.73 14.40
C TYR A 35 0.51 -11.13 15.71
N THR A 36 0.35 -12.43 15.91
CA THR A 36 -0.02 -13.06 17.17
C THR A 36 1.17 -13.14 18.11
N ASP A 37 0.94 -13.44 19.37
CA ASP A 37 1.99 -13.52 20.40
C ASP A 37 3.03 -14.63 20.12
N ASP A 38 2.66 -15.66 19.36
CA ASP A 38 3.55 -16.71 18.90
C ASP A 38 4.29 -16.39 17.59
N GLY A 39 4.10 -15.17 17.05
CA GLY A 39 4.77 -14.66 15.83
C GLY A 39 4.09 -15.09 14.52
N GLY A 40 2.95 -15.73 14.58
CA GLY A 40 2.11 -16.02 13.42
C GLY A 40 1.41 -14.77 12.88
N ILE A 41 0.83 -14.85 11.68
CA ILE A 41 0.00 -13.77 11.10
C ILE A 41 -1.37 -13.76 11.79
N ASP A 42 -1.73 -12.66 12.44
CA ASP A 42 -3.05 -12.45 13.04
C ASP A 42 -4.10 -12.11 11.97
N ARG A 43 -4.63 -13.14 11.35
CA ARG A 43 -5.65 -13.00 10.28
C ARG A 43 -6.92 -12.30 10.77
N LYS A 44 -7.31 -12.50 12.03
CA LYS A 44 -8.51 -11.87 12.60
C LYS A 44 -8.31 -10.35 12.73
N ARG A 45 -7.16 -9.94 13.26
CA ARG A 45 -6.82 -8.53 13.40
C ARG A 45 -6.64 -7.86 12.04
N MET A 46 -5.98 -8.54 11.09
CA MET A 46 -5.83 -8.04 9.72
C MET A 46 -7.17 -7.86 9.01
N ARG A 47 -8.11 -8.80 9.19
CA ARG A 47 -9.45 -8.69 8.60
C ARG A 47 -10.21 -7.47 9.13
N ALA A 48 -10.22 -7.28 10.46
CA ALA A 48 -10.88 -6.13 11.06
C ALA A 48 -10.27 -4.80 10.58
N HIS A 49 -8.94 -4.75 10.41
CA HIS A 49 -8.25 -3.59 9.85
C HIS A 49 -8.63 -3.36 8.38
N LEU A 50 -8.59 -4.40 7.54
CA LEU A 50 -9.02 -4.34 6.14
C LEU A 50 -10.46 -3.83 6.01
N GLU A 51 -11.38 -4.38 6.78
CA GLU A 51 -12.79 -3.97 6.81
C GLU A 51 -12.94 -2.50 7.21
N HIS A 52 -12.15 -2.04 8.19
CA HIS A 52 -12.16 -0.66 8.65
C HIS A 52 -11.73 0.34 7.57
N ILE A 53 -10.66 0.05 6.81
CA ILE A 53 -10.12 0.99 5.83
C ILE A 53 -10.69 0.80 4.42
N SER A 54 -11.28 -0.34 4.10
CA SER A 54 -11.80 -0.66 2.76
C SER A 54 -12.85 0.32 2.20
N PRO A 55 -13.66 1.03 2.98
CA PRO A 55 -14.56 2.04 2.44
C PRO A 55 -13.84 3.20 1.74
N TYR A 56 -12.58 3.46 2.11
CA TYR A 56 -11.78 4.58 1.64
C TYR A 56 -10.70 4.18 0.64
N VAL A 57 -10.25 2.91 0.69
CA VAL A 57 -9.13 2.38 -0.09
C VAL A 57 -9.64 1.48 -1.20
N GLY A 58 -9.28 1.79 -2.44
CA GLY A 58 -9.72 1.00 -3.61
C GLY A 58 -8.82 -0.17 -3.95
N GLY A 59 -7.57 -0.20 -3.44
CA GLY A 59 -6.61 -1.26 -3.67
C GLY A 59 -5.58 -1.42 -2.57
N PHE A 60 -5.02 -2.61 -2.49
CA PHE A 60 -4.01 -2.99 -1.49
C PHE A 60 -2.73 -3.48 -2.16
N LEU A 61 -1.61 -3.38 -1.45
CA LEU A 61 -0.33 -3.99 -1.81
C LEU A 61 0.10 -4.93 -0.69
N LEU A 62 0.18 -6.23 -0.95
CA LEU A 62 0.63 -7.26 -0.01
C LEU A 62 1.46 -8.35 -0.74
N PRO A 63 2.57 -8.81 -0.15
CA PRO A 63 3.29 -8.11 0.92
C PRO A 63 3.88 -6.80 0.42
N GLY A 64 3.92 -5.78 1.27
CA GLY A 64 4.57 -4.50 0.97
C GLY A 64 5.69 -4.21 1.99
N SER A 65 6.54 -3.21 1.73
CA SER A 65 7.60 -2.80 2.67
C SER A 65 7.03 -2.42 4.04
N THR A 66 5.87 -1.74 4.06
CA THR A 66 5.17 -1.34 5.29
C THR A 66 4.65 -2.54 6.09
N GLY A 67 4.35 -3.65 5.41
CA GLY A 67 3.90 -4.91 6.03
C GLY A 67 5.03 -5.90 6.26
N ASP A 68 6.25 -5.43 6.46
CA ASP A 68 7.46 -6.23 6.73
C ASP A 68 7.84 -7.19 5.58
N GLY A 69 7.38 -6.90 4.34
CA GLY A 69 7.49 -7.81 3.20
C GLY A 69 8.91 -8.21 2.79
N TRP A 70 9.94 -7.40 3.13
CA TRP A 70 11.34 -7.72 2.89
C TRP A 70 11.90 -8.76 3.87
N GLU A 71 11.22 -8.98 5.00
CA GLU A 71 11.67 -9.80 6.12
C GLU A 71 10.86 -11.09 6.27
N LEU A 72 9.76 -11.23 5.53
CA LEU A 72 8.91 -12.42 5.57
C LEU A 72 9.64 -13.61 4.94
N SER A 73 9.50 -14.79 5.55
CA SER A 73 9.88 -16.05 4.91
C SER A 73 8.95 -16.34 3.71
N GLU A 74 9.38 -17.20 2.80
CA GLU A 74 8.56 -17.62 1.66
C GLU A 74 7.21 -18.20 2.12
N ALA A 75 7.21 -19.02 3.17
CA ALA A 75 5.98 -19.59 3.73
C ALA A 75 5.04 -18.51 4.28
N GLN A 76 5.57 -17.50 4.98
CA GLN A 76 4.77 -16.38 5.48
C GLN A 76 4.24 -15.50 4.35
N SER A 77 5.07 -15.21 3.35
CA SER A 77 4.66 -14.47 2.16
C SER A 77 3.53 -15.19 1.43
N ARG A 78 3.65 -16.50 1.24
CA ARG A 78 2.61 -17.33 0.62
C ARG A 78 1.30 -17.28 1.42
N GLN A 79 1.35 -17.44 2.76
CA GLN A 79 0.18 -17.36 3.62
C GLN A 79 -0.49 -15.98 3.56
N LEU A 80 0.32 -14.92 3.50
CA LEU A 80 -0.18 -13.55 3.42
C LEU A 80 -0.84 -13.26 2.06
N ILE A 81 -0.25 -13.75 0.96
CA ILE A 81 -0.82 -13.59 -0.39
C ILE A 81 -2.14 -14.36 -0.52
N GLU A 82 -2.18 -15.61 -0.06
CA GLU A 82 -3.41 -16.42 -0.05
C GLU A 82 -4.53 -15.72 0.73
N TYR A 83 -4.22 -15.25 1.93
CA TYR A 83 -5.13 -14.47 2.76
C TYR A 83 -5.60 -13.20 2.04
N ALA A 84 -4.67 -12.42 1.47
CA ALA A 84 -4.98 -11.17 0.78
C ALA A 84 -5.91 -11.37 -0.43
N ILE A 85 -5.69 -12.43 -1.22
CA ILE A 85 -6.56 -12.78 -2.35
C ILE A 85 -7.98 -13.08 -1.86
N ALA A 86 -8.12 -13.88 -0.79
CA ALA A 86 -9.42 -14.24 -0.24
C ALA A 86 -10.19 -12.99 0.26
N GLU A 87 -9.55 -12.17 1.10
CA GLU A 87 -10.20 -11.00 1.70
C GLU A 87 -10.51 -9.90 0.68
N THR A 88 -9.59 -9.61 -0.25
CA THR A 88 -9.85 -8.59 -1.29
C THR A 88 -10.92 -9.04 -2.28
N THR A 89 -11.09 -10.34 -2.51
CA THR A 89 -12.21 -10.89 -3.28
C THR A 89 -13.54 -10.59 -2.59
N VAL A 90 -13.64 -10.86 -1.29
CA VAL A 90 -14.86 -10.62 -0.48
C VAL A 90 -15.19 -9.12 -0.44
N LEU A 91 -14.17 -8.28 -0.29
CA LEU A 91 -14.33 -6.82 -0.17
C LEU A 91 -14.52 -6.11 -1.53
N GLY A 92 -14.36 -6.81 -2.66
CA GLY A 92 -14.39 -6.20 -3.98
C GLY A 92 -13.28 -5.18 -4.21
N ARG A 93 -12.08 -5.39 -3.62
CA ARG A 93 -10.93 -4.48 -3.72
C ARG A 93 -9.83 -5.06 -4.60
N LYS A 94 -9.02 -4.18 -5.20
CA LYS A 94 -7.89 -4.59 -6.02
C LYS A 94 -6.67 -4.94 -5.18
N LEU A 95 -5.86 -5.88 -5.67
CA LEU A 95 -4.66 -6.37 -4.99
C LEU A 95 -3.45 -6.32 -5.94
N LEU A 96 -2.42 -5.60 -5.53
CA LEU A 96 -1.07 -5.71 -6.05
C LEU A 96 -0.29 -6.72 -5.18
N ILE A 97 0.38 -7.68 -5.80
CA ILE A 97 1.28 -8.58 -5.09
C ILE A 97 2.70 -8.02 -5.14
N GLY A 98 3.30 -7.79 -3.97
CA GLY A 98 4.68 -7.37 -3.88
C GLY A 98 5.63 -8.54 -4.13
N ALA A 99 6.39 -8.50 -5.22
CA ALA A 99 7.50 -9.38 -5.46
C ALA A 99 8.79 -8.66 -5.05
N LEU A 100 9.08 -8.71 -3.75
CA LEU A 100 10.17 -7.96 -3.15
C LEU A 100 11.44 -8.82 -3.08
N GLY A 101 12.52 -8.35 -3.69
CA GLY A 101 13.80 -9.02 -3.69
C GLY A 101 14.93 -8.07 -4.05
N GLN A 102 16.13 -8.30 -3.50
CA GLN A 102 17.31 -7.48 -3.79
C GLN A 102 17.91 -7.74 -5.17
N LYS A 103 17.68 -8.94 -5.71
CA LYS A 103 18.18 -9.39 -7.02
C LYS A 103 17.02 -9.73 -7.94
N THR A 104 17.23 -9.57 -9.24
CA THR A 104 16.23 -9.90 -10.26
C THR A 104 15.75 -11.34 -10.16
N ASP A 105 16.66 -12.31 -9.96
CA ASP A 105 16.32 -13.72 -9.85
C ASP A 105 15.36 -13.99 -8.66
N THR A 106 15.63 -13.38 -7.50
CA THR A 106 14.75 -13.50 -6.32
C THR A 106 13.35 -12.92 -6.61
N VAL A 107 13.28 -11.82 -7.36
CA VAL A 107 11.99 -11.24 -7.78
C VAL A 107 11.25 -12.20 -8.73
N MET A 108 11.96 -12.79 -9.69
CA MET A 108 11.41 -13.76 -10.64
C MET A 108 10.87 -15.00 -9.93
N ASP A 109 11.61 -15.55 -8.97
CA ASP A 109 11.21 -16.70 -8.15
C ASP A 109 9.95 -16.37 -7.33
N SER A 110 9.89 -15.20 -6.74
CA SER A 110 8.72 -14.71 -5.99
C SER A 110 7.46 -14.59 -6.87
N ILE A 111 7.62 -14.07 -8.10
CA ILE A 111 6.53 -14.01 -9.08
C ILE A 111 6.08 -15.42 -9.47
N ALA A 112 7.01 -16.33 -9.77
CA ALA A 112 6.70 -17.70 -10.14
C ALA A 112 5.94 -18.45 -9.02
N SER A 113 6.40 -18.32 -7.77
CA SER A 113 5.73 -18.89 -6.60
C SER A 113 4.31 -18.32 -6.41
N SER A 114 4.16 -17.01 -6.57
CA SER A 114 2.84 -16.35 -6.46
C SER A 114 1.89 -16.79 -7.58
N LEU A 115 2.37 -16.94 -8.81
CA LEU A 115 1.57 -17.45 -9.93
C LEU A 115 1.14 -18.91 -9.71
N ALA A 116 2.03 -19.75 -9.17
CA ALA A 116 1.69 -21.13 -8.81
C ALA A 116 0.57 -21.18 -7.76
N LEU A 117 0.62 -20.29 -6.76
CA LEU A 117 -0.43 -20.14 -5.76
C LEU A 117 -1.76 -19.70 -6.39
N ILE A 118 -1.73 -18.66 -7.24
CA ILE A 118 -2.93 -18.15 -7.92
C ILE A 118 -3.58 -19.26 -8.78
N ARG A 119 -2.77 -20.01 -9.52
CA ARG A 119 -3.26 -21.17 -10.31
C ARG A 119 -3.92 -22.23 -9.43
N GLN A 120 -3.28 -22.56 -8.29
CA GLN A 120 -3.85 -23.50 -7.32
C GLN A 120 -5.21 -23.04 -6.80
N LEU A 121 -5.34 -21.76 -6.43
CA LEU A 121 -6.59 -21.16 -5.93
C LEU A 121 -7.68 -21.08 -7.01
N ASN A 122 -7.29 -21.09 -8.28
CA ASN A 122 -8.20 -21.06 -9.44
C ASN A 122 -8.61 -22.45 -9.95
N GLY A 123 -8.29 -23.51 -9.24
CA GLY A 123 -8.65 -24.88 -9.66
C GLY A 123 -7.74 -25.46 -10.76
N GLY A 124 -6.54 -24.89 -10.93
CA GLY A 124 -5.54 -25.43 -11.85
C GLY A 124 -5.62 -24.95 -13.30
N ASP A 125 -6.56 -24.10 -13.65
CA ASP A 125 -6.70 -23.54 -15.01
C ASP A 125 -5.60 -22.51 -15.27
N GLY A 126 -4.61 -22.94 -16.07
CA GLY A 126 -3.24 -22.42 -16.12
C GLY A 126 -2.99 -21.31 -17.11
N THR A 127 -3.96 -20.46 -17.45
CA THR A 127 -3.69 -19.32 -18.31
C THR A 127 -3.16 -18.12 -17.51
N THR A 128 -2.34 -17.28 -18.14
CA THR A 128 -1.98 -15.92 -17.66
C THR A 128 -3.23 -15.07 -17.36
N ALA A 129 -4.37 -15.49 -17.85
CA ALA A 129 -5.72 -15.05 -17.56
C ALA A 129 -6.17 -15.23 -16.08
N GLY A 130 -5.38 -15.89 -15.24
CA GLY A 130 -5.69 -16.02 -13.81
C GLY A 130 -5.74 -14.70 -13.02
N ILE A 131 -5.34 -13.59 -13.65
CA ILE A 131 -5.45 -12.22 -13.12
C ILE A 131 -6.75 -11.57 -13.60
N ASP A 132 -7.34 -12.03 -14.72
CA ASP A 132 -8.54 -11.43 -15.30
C ASP A 132 -9.78 -11.69 -14.43
N GLY A 133 -10.47 -10.60 -14.08
CA GLY A 133 -11.69 -10.65 -13.27
C GLY A 133 -11.48 -10.97 -11.78
N ARG A 134 -10.22 -11.08 -11.34
CA ARG A 134 -9.83 -11.33 -9.94
C ARG A 134 -9.41 -10.04 -9.23
N PRO A 135 -9.30 -10.05 -7.89
CA PRO A 135 -8.76 -8.91 -7.18
C PRO A 135 -7.30 -8.61 -7.57
N VAL A 136 -6.49 -9.63 -7.90
CA VAL A 136 -5.09 -9.45 -8.30
C VAL A 136 -5.01 -8.71 -9.62
N CYS A 137 -4.40 -7.53 -9.58
CA CYS A 137 -4.25 -6.65 -10.74
C CYS A 137 -2.80 -6.55 -11.25
N GLY A 138 -1.86 -7.24 -10.64
CA GLY A 138 -0.46 -7.32 -11.08
C GLY A 138 0.53 -7.46 -9.95
N PHE A 139 1.81 -7.36 -10.33
CA PHE A 139 2.93 -7.46 -9.41
C PHE A 139 3.60 -6.09 -9.22
N THR A 140 4.00 -5.79 -7.98
CA THR A 140 4.81 -4.62 -7.66
C THR A 140 6.26 -5.04 -7.45
N VAL A 141 7.18 -4.47 -8.22
CA VAL A 141 8.61 -4.83 -8.21
C VAL A 141 9.48 -3.61 -8.08
N CYS A 142 10.56 -3.70 -7.28
CA CYS A 142 11.64 -2.74 -7.26
C CYS A 142 12.71 -3.10 -8.31
N GLY A 143 13.53 -2.12 -8.69
CA GLY A 143 14.76 -2.41 -9.40
C GLY A 143 15.74 -3.20 -8.52
N PRO A 144 16.75 -3.85 -9.10
CA PRO A 144 17.78 -4.56 -8.33
C PRO A 144 18.50 -3.60 -7.37
N SER A 145 18.86 -4.09 -6.19
CA SER A 145 19.49 -3.30 -5.13
C SER A 145 20.98 -3.16 -5.35
N GLY A 146 21.53 -1.98 -5.10
CA GLY A 146 22.96 -1.69 -5.16
C GLY A 146 23.23 -0.21 -5.45
N LYS A 147 24.10 0.41 -4.64
CA LYS A 147 24.44 1.84 -4.78
C LYS A 147 25.20 2.15 -6.07
N ASP A 148 25.99 1.20 -6.56
CA ASP A 148 26.89 1.37 -7.70
C ASP A 148 26.31 0.82 -9.00
N LEU A 149 25.04 0.42 -9.01
CA LEU A 149 24.40 -0.06 -10.23
C LEU A 149 24.19 1.06 -11.24
N THR A 150 24.64 0.82 -12.48
CA THR A 150 24.36 1.71 -13.61
C THR A 150 22.90 1.62 -14.02
N GLN A 151 22.38 2.67 -14.67
CA GLN A 151 21.02 2.65 -15.21
C GLN A 151 20.81 1.52 -16.24
N ALA A 152 21.84 1.11 -16.95
CA ALA A 152 21.78 -0.04 -17.86
C ALA A 152 21.53 -1.36 -17.11
N GLN A 153 22.18 -1.57 -15.97
CA GLN A 153 21.98 -2.75 -15.12
C GLN A 153 20.59 -2.74 -14.46
N ILE A 154 20.15 -1.60 -13.93
CA ILE A 154 18.81 -1.43 -13.37
C ILE A 154 17.76 -1.72 -14.45
N ARG A 155 17.92 -1.15 -15.64
CA ARG A 155 17.03 -1.38 -16.77
C ARG A 155 16.99 -2.85 -17.17
N SER A 156 18.14 -3.50 -17.32
CA SER A 156 18.21 -4.93 -17.68
C SER A 156 17.48 -5.81 -16.67
N GLY A 157 17.64 -5.56 -15.37
CA GLY A 157 16.92 -6.31 -14.34
C GLY A 157 15.40 -6.11 -14.40
N LEU A 158 14.93 -4.90 -14.66
CA LEU A 158 13.52 -4.61 -14.82
C LEU A 158 12.94 -5.17 -16.13
N GLN A 159 13.70 -5.15 -17.22
CA GLN A 159 13.32 -5.76 -18.49
C GLN A 159 13.05 -7.26 -18.33
N ALA A 160 13.93 -8.00 -17.65
CA ALA A 160 13.75 -9.42 -17.41
C ALA A 160 12.39 -9.73 -16.71
N VAL A 161 11.96 -8.88 -15.78
CA VAL A 161 10.64 -9.01 -15.14
C VAL A 161 9.51 -8.65 -16.11
N LEU A 162 9.66 -7.57 -16.87
CA LEU A 162 8.63 -7.10 -17.81
C LEU A 162 8.46 -8.04 -19.02
N ASP A 163 9.52 -8.77 -19.41
CA ASP A 163 9.48 -9.80 -20.45
C ASP A 163 8.55 -10.98 -20.11
N LEU A 164 8.17 -11.16 -18.84
CA LEU A 164 7.12 -12.10 -18.44
C LEU A 164 5.73 -11.74 -19.00
N GLY A 165 5.53 -10.53 -19.51
CA GLY A 165 4.26 -10.05 -20.04
C GLY A 165 3.15 -9.85 -19.00
N LEU A 166 3.46 -9.96 -17.71
CA LEU A 166 2.50 -9.81 -16.62
C LEU A 166 2.24 -8.34 -16.29
N PRO A 167 1.01 -7.96 -15.90
CA PRO A 167 0.74 -6.61 -15.42
C PRO A 167 1.68 -6.25 -14.27
N THR A 168 2.44 -5.15 -14.44
CA THR A 168 3.54 -4.81 -13.52
C THR A 168 3.46 -3.35 -13.09
N SER A 169 3.57 -3.15 -11.78
CA SER A 169 3.84 -1.87 -11.14
C SER A 169 5.32 -1.77 -10.81
N LEU A 170 6.03 -0.80 -11.37
CA LEU A 170 7.41 -0.51 -10.97
C LEU A 170 7.43 0.38 -9.72
N TYR A 171 8.32 0.06 -8.81
CA TYR A 171 8.39 0.69 -7.49
C TYR A 171 9.77 1.33 -7.26
N GLN A 172 9.77 2.66 -7.15
CA GLN A 172 10.92 3.46 -6.74
C GLN A 172 11.02 3.50 -5.22
N LEU A 173 12.03 2.82 -4.66
CA LEU A 173 12.23 2.70 -3.21
C LEU A 173 13.72 2.85 -2.86
N PRO A 174 14.34 4.03 -3.06
CA PRO A 174 15.77 4.23 -2.89
C PRO A 174 16.26 3.97 -1.46
N GLN A 175 15.39 4.12 -0.47
CA GLN A 175 15.69 3.84 0.95
C GLN A 175 16.08 2.37 1.20
N VAL A 176 15.62 1.45 0.33
CA VAL A 176 15.90 0.00 0.42
C VAL A 176 16.84 -0.44 -0.69
N THR A 177 16.59 -0.01 -1.94
CA THR A 177 17.39 -0.45 -3.09
C THR A 177 18.77 0.21 -3.14
N GLY A 178 18.94 1.37 -2.50
CA GLY A 178 20.18 2.16 -2.53
C GLY A 178 20.42 2.87 -3.88
N ASN A 179 19.45 2.85 -4.79
CA ASN A 179 19.52 3.51 -6.10
C ASN A 179 18.16 4.05 -6.52
N GLU A 180 18.14 4.89 -7.55
CA GLU A 180 16.93 5.39 -8.19
C GLU A 180 16.90 4.98 -9.69
N ILE A 181 15.71 4.65 -10.18
CA ILE A 181 15.45 4.46 -11.60
C ILE A 181 15.32 5.85 -12.23
N SER A 182 16.12 6.16 -13.23
CA SER A 182 16.08 7.48 -13.87
C SER A 182 14.80 7.68 -14.69
N ALA A 183 14.41 8.94 -14.86
CA ALA A 183 13.26 9.28 -15.71
C ALA A 183 13.42 8.80 -17.17
N GLN A 184 14.66 8.76 -17.68
CA GLN A 184 14.94 8.21 -19.00
C GLN A 184 14.68 6.70 -19.03
N THR A 185 15.21 5.96 -18.06
CA THR A 185 14.98 4.50 -17.96
C THR A 185 13.48 4.18 -17.86
N ILE A 186 12.72 4.92 -17.07
CA ILE A 186 11.27 4.75 -16.96
C ILE A 186 10.57 5.01 -18.30
N ARG A 187 10.94 6.06 -19.03
CA ARG A 187 10.36 6.33 -20.36
C ARG A 187 10.67 5.22 -21.37
N GLU A 188 11.91 4.73 -21.40
CA GLU A 188 12.33 3.64 -22.28
C GLU A 188 11.55 2.35 -21.98
N LEU A 189 11.42 1.98 -20.69
CA LEU A 189 10.64 0.82 -20.28
C LEU A 189 9.15 0.98 -20.62
N ALA A 190 8.59 2.15 -20.39
CA ALA A 190 7.17 2.39 -20.71
C ALA A 190 6.88 2.38 -22.22
N ALA A 191 7.84 2.75 -23.05
CA ALA A 191 7.70 2.69 -24.50
C ALA A 191 7.74 1.26 -25.05
N LEU A 192 8.54 0.39 -24.41
CA LEU A 192 8.75 -1.00 -24.86
C LEU A 192 7.72 -1.98 -24.26
N TYR A 193 7.21 -1.71 -23.06
CA TYR A 193 6.43 -2.65 -22.25
C TYR A 193 5.04 -2.11 -21.88
N PRO A 194 4.00 -2.46 -22.66
CA PRO A 194 2.63 -2.06 -22.33
C PRO A 194 2.13 -2.61 -20.98
N ASN A 195 2.67 -3.73 -20.52
CA ASN A 195 2.37 -4.34 -19.23
C ASN A 195 2.96 -3.58 -18.04
N PHE A 196 3.91 -2.67 -18.23
CA PHE A 196 4.28 -1.66 -17.24
C PHE A 196 3.21 -0.57 -17.20
N TYR A 197 2.26 -0.68 -16.28
CA TYR A 197 1.08 0.18 -16.25
C TYR A 197 1.01 1.15 -15.07
N LEU A 198 1.78 0.92 -13.99
CA LEU A 198 1.76 1.72 -12.78
C LEU A 198 3.18 1.98 -12.28
N PHE A 199 3.46 3.21 -11.87
CA PHE A 199 4.69 3.61 -11.20
C PHE A 199 4.40 4.15 -9.81
N LYS A 200 4.94 3.49 -8.78
CA LYS A 200 4.92 3.94 -7.39
C LYS A 200 6.22 4.65 -7.07
N ASP A 201 6.16 5.92 -6.67
CA ASP A 201 7.32 6.71 -6.31
C ASP A 201 7.37 7.04 -4.82
N THR A 202 8.36 6.48 -4.11
CA THR A 202 8.62 6.72 -2.68
C THR A 202 9.90 7.53 -2.47
N SER A 203 10.54 8.01 -3.54
CA SER A 203 11.80 8.75 -3.44
C SER A 203 11.66 10.07 -2.67
N GLY A 204 10.50 10.72 -2.76
CA GLY A 204 10.29 12.08 -2.26
C GLY A 204 11.00 13.15 -3.09
N THR A 205 11.82 12.76 -4.06
CA THR A 205 12.47 13.70 -5.01
C THR A 205 11.59 14.00 -6.22
N ASP A 206 10.61 13.14 -6.48
CA ASP A 206 9.60 13.24 -7.54
C ASP A 206 10.19 13.46 -8.96
N ARG A 207 11.46 13.08 -9.20
CA ARG A 207 12.21 13.36 -10.44
C ARG A 207 11.55 12.77 -11.67
N VAL A 208 11.00 11.57 -11.57
CA VAL A 208 10.34 10.88 -12.70
C VAL A 208 9.09 11.65 -13.10
N THR A 209 8.24 11.99 -12.15
CA THR A 209 6.97 12.69 -12.40
C THR A 209 7.20 14.15 -12.81
N ALA A 210 8.16 14.83 -12.18
CA ALA A 210 8.56 16.19 -12.54
C ALA A 210 9.15 16.30 -13.95
N SER A 211 9.68 15.19 -14.49
CA SER A 211 10.18 15.15 -15.89
C SER A 211 9.08 15.18 -16.96
N GLY A 212 7.81 15.21 -16.56
CA GLY A 212 6.66 15.18 -17.47
C GLY A 212 6.25 13.78 -17.92
N PHE A 213 6.78 12.71 -17.31
CA PHE A 213 6.34 11.35 -17.60
C PHE A 213 4.87 11.15 -17.23
N ARG A 214 4.08 10.55 -18.15
CA ARG A 214 2.61 10.34 -17.99
C ARG A 214 2.12 9.02 -18.60
N ASN A 215 3.04 8.17 -19.08
CA ASN A 215 2.67 6.95 -19.81
C ASN A 215 2.34 5.75 -18.89
N ALA A 216 2.27 5.96 -17.58
CA ALA A 216 1.77 4.98 -16.62
C ALA A 216 0.93 5.70 -15.57
N ILE A 217 0.17 4.96 -14.78
CA ILE A 217 -0.50 5.47 -13.57
C ILE A 217 0.59 5.87 -12.58
N LEU A 218 0.51 7.08 -12.07
CA LEU A 218 1.51 7.63 -11.15
C LEU A 218 0.94 7.69 -9.74
N LEU A 219 1.43 6.84 -8.85
CA LEU A 219 1.04 6.84 -7.43
C LEU A 219 2.18 7.32 -6.55
N ARG A 220 1.91 8.33 -5.75
CA ARG A 220 2.88 8.81 -4.77
C ARG A 220 2.93 7.87 -3.57
N GLY A 221 4.15 7.46 -3.22
CA GLY A 221 4.43 6.62 -2.06
C GLY A 221 5.19 7.36 -0.95
N ALA A 222 5.66 8.60 -1.23
CA ALA A 222 6.32 9.45 -0.23
C ALA A 222 5.28 10.22 0.59
N GLU A 223 5.50 10.28 1.89
CA GLU A 223 4.59 10.90 2.84
C GLU A 223 4.66 12.44 2.82
N GLY A 224 3.61 13.07 3.32
CA GLY A 224 3.51 14.53 3.51
C GLY A 224 3.05 15.32 2.28
N ASN A 225 2.57 16.53 2.53
CA ASN A 225 2.10 17.50 1.53
C ASN A 225 1.11 16.90 0.52
N TYR A 226 0.20 16.08 1.00
CA TYR A 226 -0.65 15.21 0.18
C TYR A 226 -1.42 15.97 -0.92
N ALA A 227 -2.11 17.07 -0.57
CA ALA A 227 -2.94 17.82 -1.51
C ALA A 227 -2.13 18.37 -2.70
N GLN A 228 -0.93 18.94 -2.43
CA GLN A 228 -0.13 19.61 -3.48
C GLN A 228 0.42 18.67 -4.55
N HIS A 229 0.55 17.36 -4.24
CA HIS A 229 1.14 16.40 -5.16
C HIS A 229 0.13 15.78 -6.13
N LEU A 230 -1.18 15.93 -5.86
CA LEU A 230 -2.24 15.40 -6.71
C LEU A 230 -2.50 16.26 -7.94
N ALA A 231 -2.76 15.62 -9.07
CA ALA A 231 -3.06 16.29 -10.34
C ALA A 231 -4.24 17.26 -10.23
N GLY A 232 -5.23 16.96 -9.40
CA GLY A 232 -6.37 17.84 -9.11
C GLY A 232 -5.99 19.18 -8.45
N ASN A 233 -4.76 19.32 -7.94
CA ASN A 233 -4.21 20.57 -7.37
C ASN A 233 -2.90 21.01 -8.09
N GLY A 234 -2.76 20.69 -9.37
CA GLY A 234 -1.57 21.05 -10.15
C GLY A 234 -0.33 20.19 -9.90
N GLY A 235 -0.44 19.15 -9.08
CA GLY A 235 0.60 18.15 -8.85
C GLY A 235 0.73 17.16 -10.00
N HIS A 236 1.54 16.12 -9.80
CA HIS A 236 1.93 15.21 -10.86
C HIS A 236 1.38 13.79 -10.71
N TYR A 237 0.72 13.47 -9.59
CA TYR A 237 0.28 12.12 -9.29
C TYR A 237 -1.21 11.93 -9.50
N ASP A 238 -1.58 10.77 -10.01
CA ASP A 238 -2.97 10.35 -10.19
C ASP A 238 -3.63 9.93 -8.86
N GLY A 239 -2.80 9.59 -7.86
CA GLY A 239 -3.27 9.13 -6.57
C GLY A 239 -2.13 8.76 -5.63
N PHE A 240 -2.48 7.97 -4.61
CA PHE A 240 -1.58 7.57 -3.54
C PHE A 240 -1.47 6.05 -3.41
N LEU A 241 -0.26 5.59 -3.11
CA LEU A 241 0.01 4.28 -2.52
C LEU A 241 0.90 4.50 -1.29
N LEU A 242 0.27 4.90 -0.18
CA LEU A 242 0.89 5.43 1.02
C LEU A 242 0.76 4.50 2.22
N SER A 243 1.84 4.38 3.00
CA SER A 243 1.82 3.64 4.25
C SER A 243 0.84 4.24 5.26
N THR A 244 0.72 5.56 5.26
CA THR A 244 -0.22 6.34 6.08
C THR A 244 -1.68 5.95 5.87
N ALA A 245 -2.05 5.34 4.74
CA ALA A 245 -3.41 4.83 4.53
C ALA A 245 -3.80 3.70 5.52
N ASN A 246 -2.85 3.09 6.23
CA ASN A 246 -3.15 2.13 7.29
C ASN A 246 -3.84 2.79 8.50
N GLY A 247 -3.46 4.03 8.81
CA GLY A 247 -3.99 4.76 9.97
C GLY A 247 -4.96 5.88 9.62
N PHE A 248 -4.83 6.46 8.43
CA PHE A 248 -5.52 7.69 8.03
C PHE A 248 -6.18 7.58 6.65
N ALA A 249 -6.71 6.40 6.32
CA ALA A 249 -7.37 6.16 5.03
C ALA A 249 -8.51 7.14 4.77
N ARG A 250 -9.33 7.43 5.79
CA ARG A 250 -10.45 8.37 5.72
C ARG A 250 -9.97 9.78 5.41
N GLU A 251 -8.97 10.27 6.11
CA GLU A 251 -8.43 11.62 5.94
C GLU A 251 -7.78 11.80 4.56
N LEU A 252 -7.03 10.79 4.08
CA LEU A 252 -6.47 10.79 2.73
C LEU A 252 -7.56 10.76 1.64
N HIS A 253 -8.62 9.99 1.87
CA HIS A 253 -9.79 9.99 0.98
C HIS A 253 -10.48 11.36 0.97
N GLU A 254 -10.64 11.99 2.15
CA GLU A 254 -11.25 13.31 2.29
C GLU A 254 -10.42 14.39 1.58
N VAL A 255 -9.08 14.41 1.71
CA VAL A 255 -8.20 15.32 0.94
C VAL A 255 -8.49 15.22 -0.55
N ARG A 256 -8.59 14.01 -1.09
CA ARG A 256 -8.89 13.80 -2.51
C ARG A 256 -10.29 14.30 -2.87
N SER A 257 -11.30 13.92 -2.09
CA SER A 257 -12.69 14.31 -2.34
C SER A 257 -12.88 15.83 -2.32
N LEU A 258 -12.22 16.51 -1.41
CA LEU A 258 -12.22 17.98 -1.35
C LEU A 258 -11.61 18.61 -2.61
N LEU A 259 -10.52 18.04 -3.13
CA LEU A 259 -9.92 18.52 -4.39
C LEU A 259 -10.84 18.27 -5.59
N GLU A 260 -11.48 17.11 -5.66
CA GLU A 260 -12.46 16.75 -6.71
C GLU A 260 -13.67 17.70 -6.70
N GLN A 261 -14.04 18.23 -5.52
CA GLN A 261 -15.10 19.22 -5.32
C GLN A 261 -14.64 20.67 -5.52
N GLY A 262 -13.35 20.91 -5.82
CA GLY A 262 -12.79 22.26 -5.94
C GLY A 262 -12.54 22.98 -4.61
N SER A 263 -12.68 22.29 -3.46
CA SER A 263 -12.47 22.83 -2.11
C SER A 263 -10.99 22.81 -1.71
N THR A 264 -10.13 23.41 -2.54
CA THR A 264 -8.66 23.36 -2.42
C THR A 264 -8.14 23.82 -1.06
N THR A 265 -8.64 24.93 -0.55
CA THR A 265 -8.19 25.49 0.77
C THR A 265 -8.45 24.50 1.91
N GLN A 266 -9.60 23.80 1.89
CA GLN A 266 -9.92 22.81 2.92
C GLN A 266 -9.05 21.55 2.76
N ALA A 267 -8.81 21.12 1.53
CA ALA A 267 -7.91 20.00 1.24
C ALA A 267 -6.48 20.28 1.71
N GLU A 268 -5.96 21.48 1.48
CA GLU A 268 -4.63 21.91 1.91
C GLU A 268 -4.52 22.01 3.43
N ALA A 269 -5.54 22.55 4.10
CA ALA A 269 -5.59 22.61 5.56
C ALA A 269 -5.57 21.22 6.20
N LEU A 270 -6.39 20.28 5.69
CA LEU A 270 -6.39 18.89 6.15
C LEU A 270 -5.06 18.20 5.85
N SER A 271 -4.53 18.38 4.63
CA SER A 271 -3.24 17.84 4.21
C SER A 271 -2.09 18.32 5.09
N THR A 272 -2.04 19.60 5.44
CA THR A 272 -1.00 20.17 6.31
C THR A 272 -1.09 19.58 7.72
N ARG A 273 -2.28 19.53 8.28
CA ARG A 273 -2.52 18.92 9.60
C ARG A 273 -2.08 17.45 9.65
N LEU A 274 -2.49 16.68 8.65
CA LEU A 274 -2.13 15.26 8.52
C LEU A 274 -0.63 15.09 8.34
N SER A 275 0.00 15.88 7.46
CA SER A 275 1.44 15.82 7.19
C SER A 275 2.26 16.10 8.45
N THR A 276 1.85 17.08 9.28
CA THR A 276 2.54 17.38 10.51
C THR A 276 2.43 16.23 11.50
N ALA A 277 1.25 15.70 11.73
CA ALA A 277 1.05 14.55 12.63
C ALA A 277 1.83 13.32 12.18
N VAL A 278 1.77 12.98 10.88
CA VAL A 278 2.49 11.84 10.30
C VAL A 278 4.00 12.02 10.47
N ASN A 279 4.53 13.20 10.14
CA ASN A 279 5.96 13.47 10.28
C ASN A 279 6.46 13.30 11.72
N GLU A 280 5.69 13.79 12.72
CA GLU A 280 6.03 13.62 14.13
C GLU A 280 6.05 12.14 14.54
N ILE A 281 4.99 11.39 14.20
CA ILE A 281 4.86 9.96 14.55
C ILE A 281 5.96 9.13 13.88
N PHE A 282 6.22 9.36 12.59
CA PHE A 282 7.23 8.61 11.84
C PHE A 282 8.66 8.96 12.31
N SER A 283 8.94 10.23 12.62
CA SER A 283 10.23 10.63 13.17
C SER A 283 10.49 9.97 14.53
N PHE A 284 9.48 9.86 15.37
CA PHE A 284 9.62 9.14 16.64
C PHE A 284 9.84 7.63 16.40
N ALA A 285 9.10 7.03 15.49
CA ALA A 285 9.25 5.61 15.15
C ALA A 285 10.67 5.26 14.64
N GLN A 286 11.34 6.19 13.95
CA GLN A 286 12.73 6.03 13.50
C GLN A 286 13.73 5.93 14.66
N THR A 287 13.38 6.39 15.84
CA THR A 287 14.24 6.28 17.05
C THR A 287 14.12 4.92 17.75
N LEU A 288 13.17 4.09 17.33
CA LEU A 288 12.98 2.77 17.94
C LEU A 288 14.07 1.79 17.46
N PRO A 289 14.60 0.96 18.34
CA PRO A 289 15.69 0.04 17.99
C PRO A 289 15.23 -1.15 17.15
N ASP A 290 13.93 -1.46 17.16
CA ASP A 290 13.38 -2.67 16.58
C ASP A 290 12.34 -2.38 15.54
N GLY A 291 12.31 -3.21 14.50
CA GLY A 291 11.29 -3.20 13.47
C GLY A 291 11.46 -2.10 12.42
N ASN A 292 10.55 -2.10 11.48
CA ASN A 292 10.47 -1.11 10.42
C ASN A 292 9.74 0.15 10.94
N ALA A 293 10.36 1.32 10.82
CA ALA A 293 9.78 2.58 11.32
C ALA A 293 8.39 2.88 10.73
N PHE A 294 8.20 2.58 9.43
CA PHE A 294 6.89 2.76 8.78
C PHE A 294 5.85 1.78 9.33
N ALA A 295 6.22 0.52 9.55
CA ALA A 295 5.34 -0.46 10.18
C ALA A 295 4.98 -0.05 11.62
N ASN A 296 5.97 0.36 12.40
CA ASN A 296 5.80 0.76 13.80
C ASN A 296 4.87 1.97 13.94
N ALA A 297 5.09 3.01 13.14
CA ALA A 297 4.25 4.20 13.13
C ALA A 297 2.79 3.86 12.80
N ASN A 298 2.58 3.10 11.72
CA ASN A 298 1.23 2.73 11.30
C ASN A 298 0.53 1.77 12.25
N LYS A 299 1.27 0.82 12.88
CA LYS A 299 0.73 -0.05 13.93
C LYS A 299 0.29 0.75 15.16
N ALA A 300 1.05 1.80 15.53
CA ALA A 300 0.66 2.68 16.63
C ALA A 300 -0.64 3.43 16.33
N VAL A 301 -0.75 4.04 15.14
CA VAL A 301 -1.97 4.77 14.75
C VAL A 301 -3.15 3.82 14.63
N ASP A 302 -2.99 2.66 13.96
CA ASP A 302 -4.05 1.67 13.83
C ASP A 302 -4.50 1.11 15.18
N HIS A 303 -3.62 1.03 16.16
CA HIS A 303 -3.98 0.62 17.52
C HIS A 303 -4.99 1.59 18.15
N PHE A 304 -4.83 2.90 17.95
CA PHE A 304 -5.84 3.87 18.37
C PHE A 304 -7.13 3.77 17.53
N ASN A 305 -7.04 3.54 16.24
CA ASN A 305 -8.22 3.32 15.39
C ASN A 305 -9.01 2.08 15.84
N ALA A 306 -8.32 1.06 16.36
CA ALA A 306 -8.95 -0.16 16.83
C ALA A 306 -9.61 -0.04 18.21
N PHE A 307 -8.97 0.69 19.13
CA PHE A 307 -9.36 0.72 20.54
C PHE A 307 -9.74 2.12 21.04
N GLY A 308 -9.76 3.13 20.16
CA GLY A 308 -10.11 4.50 20.53
C GLY A 308 -9.13 5.11 21.53
N PRO A 309 -9.58 6.14 22.30
CA PRO A 309 -8.74 6.84 23.28
C PRO A 309 -8.19 5.95 24.41
N ALA A 310 -8.81 4.80 24.64
CA ALA A 310 -8.38 3.82 25.65
C ALA A 310 -7.28 2.86 25.17
N ALA A 311 -6.77 3.02 23.95
CA ALA A 311 -5.80 2.14 23.32
C ALA A 311 -4.54 1.88 24.17
N VAL A 312 -4.07 2.88 24.92
CA VAL A 312 -2.90 2.74 25.81
C VAL A 312 -3.08 1.72 26.95
N ALA A 313 -4.33 1.39 27.28
CA ALA A 313 -4.67 0.38 28.28
C ALA A 313 -4.81 -1.05 27.70
N VAL A 314 -4.66 -1.17 26.38
CA VAL A 314 -4.72 -2.45 25.66
C VAL A 314 -3.29 -2.86 25.29
N ASP A 315 -3.05 -4.17 25.29
CA ASP A 315 -1.74 -4.73 24.92
C ASP A 315 -1.24 -4.17 23.56
N ALA A 316 -0.03 -3.63 23.57
CA ALA A 316 0.57 -3.04 22.38
C ALA A 316 0.74 -4.07 21.25
N PRO A 317 0.68 -3.65 19.97
CA PRO A 317 0.79 -4.54 18.83
C PRO A 317 2.14 -5.30 18.81
N MET A 318 2.10 -6.55 18.33
CA MET A 318 3.31 -7.33 18.09
C MET A 318 4.06 -6.85 16.84
N LEU A 319 5.38 -6.78 16.96
CA LEU A 319 6.30 -6.52 15.87
C LEU A 319 6.79 -7.83 15.24
N ARG A 320 7.31 -7.76 14.03
CA ARG A 320 7.88 -8.90 13.31
C ARG A 320 8.97 -9.64 14.11
N CYS A 321 9.75 -8.90 14.92
CA CYS A 321 10.84 -9.45 15.77
C CYS A 321 10.35 -10.20 17.01
N GLY A 322 9.04 -10.38 17.21
CA GLY A 322 8.47 -11.06 18.38
C GLY A 322 8.42 -10.22 19.65
N ARG A 323 8.67 -8.91 19.57
CA ARG A 323 8.50 -7.95 20.67
C ARG A 323 7.25 -7.12 20.46
N ARG A 324 6.67 -6.62 21.53
CA ARG A 324 5.59 -5.64 21.44
C ARG A 324 6.13 -4.25 21.11
N LEU A 325 5.34 -3.47 20.41
CA LEU A 325 5.62 -2.06 20.19
C LEU A 325 5.80 -1.37 21.54
N PRO A 326 6.88 -0.60 21.76
CA PRO A 326 7.12 0.06 23.05
C PRO A 326 5.98 1.00 23.44
N VAL A 327 5.54 0.95 24.71
CA VAL A 327 4.45 1.78 25.25
C VAL A 327 4.69 3.27 24.97
N ARG A 328 5.95 3.74 25.10
CA ARG A 328 6.32 5.13 24.78
C ARG A 328 5.93 5.56 23.35
N MET A 329 5.88 4.61 22.40
CA MET A 329 5.42 4.90 21.03
C MET A 329 3.91 5.13 21.01
N LEU A 330 3.15 4.37 21.78
CA LEU A 330 1.71 4.56 21.91
C LEU A 330 1.39 5.89 22.63
N ASP A 331 2.08 6.16 23.75
CA ASP A 331 1.90 7.42 24.49
C ASP A 331 2.15 8.62 23.58
N PHE A 332 3.30 8.64 22.90
CA PHE A 332 3.65 9.71 21.96
C PHE A 332 2.62 9.85 20.83
N THR A 333 2.24 8.73 20.21
CA THR A 333 1.23 8.72 19.14
C THR A 333 -0.11 9.28 19.64
N GLY A 334 -0.56 8.87 20.81
CA GLY A 334 -1.79 9.35 21.43
C GLY A 334 -1.79 10.86 21.66
N GLU A 335 -0.66 11.43 22.12
CA GLU A 335 -0.50 12.88 22.28
C GLU A 335 -0.54 13.64 20.96
N VAL A 336 0.14 13.11 19.93
CA VAL A 336 0.11 13.69 18.57
C VAL A 336 -1.30 13.68 17.99
N LEU A 337 -1.99 12.53 18.07
CA LEU A 337 -3.36 12.40 17.57
C LEU A 337 -4.33 13.37 18.25
N LYS A 338 -4.20 13.57 19.57
CA LYS A 338 -5.00 14.56 20.32
C LYS A 338 -4.68 15.97 19.89
N ARG A 339 -3.41 16.35 19.84
CA ARG A 339 -2.93 17.70 19.48
C ARG A 339 -3.40 18.12 18.09
N HIS A 340 -3.37 17.19 17.13
CA HIS A 340 -3.80 17.43 15.75
C HIS A 340 -5.27 17.14 15.48
N GLN A 341 -6.09 16.83 16.52
CA GLN A 341 -7.52 16.52 16.37
C GLN A 341 -7.78 15.35 15.39
N LEU A 342 -6.91 14.34 15.45
CA LEU A 342 -6.97 13.10 14.66
C LEU A 342 -7.28 11.87 15.53
N MET A 343 -7.51 12.07 16.84
CA MET A 343 -7.86 11.00 17.76
C MET A 343 -9.24 10.44 17.42
N PRO A 344 -9.37 9.11 17.15
CA PRO A 344 -10.68 8.51 16.92
C PRO A 344 -11.54 8.58 18.18
N GLN A 345 -12.83 8.84 18.01
CA GLN A 345 -13.79 8.90 19.14
C GLN A 345 -14.06 7.52 19.77
N SER A 346 -14.04 6.47 18.94
CA SER A 346 -14.23 5.07 19.34
C SER A 346 -13.38 4.15 18.46
N GLY A 347 -13.06 2.97 18.98
CA GLY A 347 -12.32 1.97 18.23
C GLY A 347 -13.21 1.05 17.41
N TYR A 348 -12.77 0.65 16.22
CA TYR A 348 -13.54 -0.26 15.36
C TYR A 348 -13.66 -1.68 15.94
N LEU A 349 -12.80 -2.08 16.87
CA LEU A 349 -12.94 -3.33 17.62
C LEU A 349 -13.87 -3.20 18.83
N GLN A 350 -14.13 -1.98 19.33
CA GLN A 350 -15.04 -1.77 20.48
C GLN A 350 -16.51 -1.84 20.10
N SER A 351 -16.86 -1.56 18.83
CA SER A 351 -18.24 -1.62 18.36
C SER A 351 -18.82 -3.04 18.24
N VAL A 352 -17.99 -4.06 18.14
CA VAL A 352 -18.40 -5.47 18.05
C VAL A 352 -18.92 -6.01 19.40
N GLY A 353 -18.55 -5.39 20.53
CA GLY A 353 -18.97 -5.83 21.87
C GLY A 353 -20.35 -5.35 22.34
N ARG A 354 -20.94 -4.32 21.67
CA ARG A 354 -22.23 -3.76 22.11
C ARG A 354 -23.47 -4.45 21.54
N ASN A 355 -23.35 -5.16 20.41
CA ASN A 355 -24.48 -5.85 19.79
C ASN A 355 -24.69 -7.30 20.29
N ALA A 356 -23.71 -7.89 20.97
CA ALA A 356 -23.86 -9.24 21.53
C ALA A 356 -24.63 -9.27 22.87
N GLY A 357 -24.80 -8.12 23.52
CA GLY A 357 -25.49 -8.01 24.85
C GLY A 357 -26.98 -7.74 24.79
N THR A 358 -27.57 -7.43 23.63
CA THR A 358 -28.97 -7.03 23.50
C THR A 358 -29.88 -8.10 22.90
N GLU A 359 -29.34 -9.17 22.33
CA GLU A 359 -30.16 -10.28 21.79
C GLU A 359 -30.48 -11.38 22.84
N GLN A 360 -29.79 -11.43 23.98
CA GLN A 360 -30.09 -12.42 25.02
C GLN A 360 -31.22 -12.01 26.00
N LEU A 361 -31.82 -10.83 25.87
CA LEU A 361 -32.89 -10.34 26.76
C LEU A 361 -34.28 -10.30 26.11
N LYS A 362 -34.45 -10.92 24.91
CA LYS A 362 -35.79 -11.04 24.28
C LYS A 362 -36.27 -12.48 24.06
N ALA A 363 -35.67 -13.46 24.71
CA ALA A 363 -36.12 -14.85 24.71
C ALA A 363 -36.20 -15.36 26.15
N ALA A 364 -37.05 -14.75 26.97
CA ALA A 364 -37.60 -15.27 28.22
C ALA A 364 -39.03 -14.80 28.38
#